data_9d78d842bdeb9a9d215b058741806c76
#
_entry.id   9d78d842bdeb9a9d215b058741806c76
#
_cell.length_a   1.000
_cell.length_b   1.000
_cell.length_c   1.000
_cell.angle_alpha   90.00
_cell.angle_beta   90.00
_cell.angle_gamma   90.00
#
_symmetry.space_group_name_H-M   'P 1'
#
loop_
_entity.id
_entity.type
_entity.pdbx_description
1 polymer ?
#
loop_
_entity_poly.entity_id
_entity_poly.type
_entity_poly.pdbx_seq_one_letter_code
_entity_poly.pdbx_strand_id
1 'polypeptide(L)'
;GIMPIAAHMFAFYFGVVSTITPPVALASFAGAAIAKSPPMATAVESSKVGIAKYIVPFAFVYNPSLLMEGPIIWSIYSLISVLLAYWSMTLGLEGWFNGKLNVFKRTLAILSSVALLIPPLQNIYGIDGLYFNFLGIFILMIIYYLQGKLNFNMKVTT
;
A
#
# COMPACT_ATOMS: atom_id res chain seq x y z
N GLY A 1 5.90 -6.36 -24.46
CA GLY A 1 7.05 -6.29 -23.55
C GLY A 1 6.86 -5.19 -22.52
N ILE A 2 7.66 -5.22 -21.45
CA ILE A 2 7.64 -4.18 -20.41
C ILE A 2 8.30 -2.92 -20.99
N MET A 3 7.73 -1.75 -20.68
CA MET A 3 8.30 -0.46 -21.10
C MET A 3 9.67 -0.24 -20.42
N PRO A 4 10.69 0.27 -21.15
CA PRO A 4 12.03 0.47 -20.60
C PRO A 4 12.03 1.35 -19.34
N ILE A 5 11.23 2.42 -19.31
CA ILE A 5 11.11 3.30 -18.13
C ILE A 5 10.57 2.54 -16.91
N ALA A 6 9.57 1.68 -17.08
CA ALA A 6 9.03 0.86 -16.00
C ALA A 6 10.07 -0.12 -15.45
N ALA A 7 10.87 -0.74 -16.32
CA ALA A 7 11.94 -1.64 -15.92
C ALA A 7 13.04 -0.89 -15.14
N HIS A 8 13.43 0.31 -15.57
CA HIS A 8 14.40 1.14 -14.85
C HIS A 8 13.86 1.59 -13.49
N MET A 9 12.60 2.04 -13.42
CA MET A 9 11.96 2.43 -12.16
C MET A 9 11.84 1.25 -11.21
N PHE A 10 11.55 0.04 -11.73
CA PHE A 10 11.53 -1.18 -10.93
C PHE A 10 12.89 -1.45 -10.27
N ALA A 11 13.97 -1.46 -11.06
CA ALA A 11 15.31 -1.70 -10.54
C ALA A 11 15.76 -0.60 -9.55
N PHE A 12 15.51 0.67 -9.89
CA PHE A 12 15.83 1.82 -9.04
C PHE A 12 15.12 1.73 -7.69
N TYR A 13 13.82 1.42 -7.69
CA TYR A 13 13.03 1.35 -6.47
C TYR A 13 13.49 0.23 -5.55
N PHE A 14 13.81 -0.96 -6.08
CA PHE A 14 14.38 -2.03 -5.29
C PHE A 14 15.77 -1.68 -4.73
N GLY A 15 16.58 -0.92 -5.48
CA GLY A 15 17.82 -0.35 -4.97
C GLY A 15 17.59 0.53 -3.75
N VAL A 16 16.60 1.43 -3.79
CA VAL A 16 16.25 2.30 -2.65
C VAL A 16 15.71 1.49 -1.47
N VAL A 17 14.82 0.53 -1.71
CA VAL A 17 14.21 -0.31 -0.66
C VAL A 17 15.27 -1.19 0.03
N SER A 18 16.33 -1.60 -0.66
CA SER A 18 17.44 -2.39 -0.08
C SER A 18 18.10 -1.67 1.10
N THR A 19 18.06 -0.33 1.15
CA THR A 19 18.65 0.45 2.26
C THR A 19 17.94 0.27 3.61
N ILE A 20 16.70 -0.23 3.60
CA ILE A 20 15.94 -0.56 4.81
C ILE A 20 15.78 -2.07 5.02
N THR A 21 16.26 -2.88 4.07
CA THR A 21 16.02 -4.33 4.04
C THR A 21 17.26 -5.10 4.47
N PRO A 22 17.18 -5.97 5.51
CA PRO A 22 18.30 -6.87 5.84
C PRO A 22 18.68 -7.80 4.67
N PRO A 23 19.93 -8.15 4.50
CA PRO A 23 21.08 -7.82 5.35
C PRO A 23 21.75 -6.47 5.05
N VAL A 24 21.41 -5.77 3.95
CA VAL A 24 22.05 -4.51 3.53
C VAL A 24 21.68 -3.36 4.46
N ALA A 25 20.42 -2.99 4.57
CA ALA A 25 19.75 -2.13 5.56
C ALA A 25 20.54 -0.90 6.06
N LEU A 26 21.36 -0.25 5.23
CA LEU A 26 22.27 0.84 5.62
C LEU A 26 21.57 1.99 6.35
N ALA A 27 20.41 2.44 5.84
CA ALA A 27 19.65 3.51 6.47
C ALA A 27 19.09 3.09 7.84
N SER A 28 18.64 1.85 7.97
CA SER A 28 18.15 1.31 9.25
C SER A 28 19.26 1.17 10.27
N PHE A 29 20.46 0.76 9.85
CA PHE A 29 21.63 0.66 10.74
C PHE A 29 22.09 2.04 11.21
N ALA A 30 22.10 3.04 10.32
CA ALA A 30 22.40 4.41 10.72
C ALA A 30 21.38 4.94 11.74
N GLY A 31 20.07 4.72 11.51
CA GLY A 31 19.00 5.06 12.45
C GLY A 31 19.14 4.33 13.79
N ALA A 32 19.49 3.05 13.77
CA ALA A 32 19.75 2.26 14.99
C ALA A 32 20.91 2.81 15.82
N ALA A 33 21.98 3.25 15.16
CA ALA A 33 23.12 3.86 15.85
C ALA A 33 22.73 5.16 16.58
N ILE A 34 21.92 6.01 15.96
CA ILE A 34 21.40 7.25 16.56
C ILE A 34 20.47 6.92 17.74
N ALA A 35 19.57 5.96 17.55
CA ALA A 35 18.58 5.55 18.56
C ALA A 35 19.18 4.65 19.67
N LYS A 36 20.44 4.26 19.55
CA LYS A 36 21.13 3.29 20.44
C LYS A 36 20.34 1.97 20.57
N SER A 37 19.74 1.51 19.47
CA SER A 37 18.94 0.29 19.40
C SER A 37 19.68 -0.83 18.66
N PRO A 38 19.30 -2.12 18.83
CA PRO A 38 19.91 -3.23 18.12
C PRO A 38 19.74 -3.09 16.60
N PRO A 39 20.83 -3.06 15.79
CA PRO A 39 20.75 -2.75 14.36
C PRO A 39 19.86 -3.70 13.57
N MET A 40 20.00 -5.02 13.77
CA MET A 40 19.23 -6.01 13.02
C MET A 40 17.74 -5.98 13.36
N ALA A 41 17.39 -5.79 14.64
CA ALA A 41 15.99 -5.66 15.06
C ALA A 41 15.35 -4.40 14.45
N THR A 42 16.10 -3.29 14.43
CA THR A 42 15.66 -2.04 13.79
C THR A 42 15.46 -2.23 12.28
N ALA A 43 16.34 -2.94 11.60
CA ALA A 43 16.20 -3.21 10.16
C ALA A 43 15.00 -4.10 9.85
N VAL A 44 14.73 -5.12 10.67
CA VAL A 44 13.53 -5.96 10.52
C VAL A 44 12.26 -5.13 10.72
N GLU A 45 12.23 -4.25 11.73
CA GLU A 45 11.09 -3.37 11.96
C GLU A 45 10.91 -2.35 10.84
N SER A 46 12.00 -1.74 10.34
CA SER A 46 11.96 -0.85 9.17
C SER A 46 11.38 -1.53 7.94
N SER A 47 11.71 -2.80 7.71
CA SER A 47 11.17 -3.58 6.59
C SER A 47 9.67 -3.82 6.75
N LYS A 48 9.17 -4.10 7.95
CA LYS A 48 7.74 -4.28 8.22
C LYS A 48 6.95 -2.99 7.99
N VAL A 49 7.43 -1.87 8.54
CA VAL A 49 6.82 -0.55 8.32
C VAL A 49 6.87 -0.14 6.85
N GLY A 50 7.97 -0.48 6.17
CA GLY A 50 8.18 -0.18 4.76
C GLY A 50 7.54 -1.17 3.78
N ILE A 51 6.74 -2.15 4.23
CA ILE A 51 6.28 -3.28 3.39
C ILE A 51 5.52 -2.82 2.13
N ALA A 52 4.74 -1.75 2.23
CA ALA A 52 4.02 -1.19 1.10
C ALA A 52 4.96 -0.74 -0.04
N LYS A 53 6.20 -0.32 0.28
CA LYS A 53 7.19 0.13 -0.71
C LYS A 53 7.67 -1.00 -1.64
N TYR A 54 7.59 -2.25 -1.22
CA TYR A 54 7.94 -3.39 -2.07
C TYR A 54 6.92 -3.61 -3.20
N ILE A 55 5.70 -3.08 -3.05
CA ILE A 55 4.62 -3.22 -4.04
C ILE A 55 4.70 -2.12 -5.11
N VAL A 56 5.25 -0.94 -4.78
CA VAL A 56 5.36 0.21 -5.69
C VAL A 56 6.00 -0.16 -7.03
N PRO A 57 7.14 -0.88 -7.08
CA PRO A 57 7.78 -1.24 -8.35
C PRO A 57 6.88 -2.07 -9.26
N PHE A 58 6.11 -2.99 -8.68
CA PHE A 58 5.14 -3.78 -9.44
C PHE A 58 4.00 -2.92 -9.98
N ALA A 59 3.54 -1.93 -9.20
CA ALA A 59 2.51 -1.01 -9.68
C ALA A 59 2.97 -0.24 -10.94
N PHE A 60 4.24 0.16 -11.04
CA PHE A 60 4.79 0.79 -12.25
C PHE A 60 4.81 -0.15 -13.46
N VAL A 61 5.11 -1.43 -13.25
CA VAL A 61 5.16 -2.42 -14.34
C VAL A 61 3.77 -2.74 -14.88
N TYR A 62 2.79 -2.88 -13.98
CA TYR A 62 1.42 -3.27 -14.37
C TYR A 62 0.54 -2.09 -14.74
N ASN A 63 0.85 -0.87 -14.28
CA ASN A 63 0.08 0.34 -14.55
C ASN A 63 0.95 1.46 -15.13
N PRO A 64 1.18 1.47 -16.45
CA PRO A 64 1.97 2.51 -17.12
C PRO A 64 1.45 3.93 -16.93
N SER A 65 0.15 4.09 -16.65
CA SER A 65 -0.44 5.41 -16.38
C SER A 65 0.19 6.10 -15.17
N LEU A 66 0.78 5.35 -14.22
CA LEU A 66 1.54 5.91 -13.09
C LEU A 66 2.85 6.60 -13.52
N LEU A 67 3.37 6.24 -14.70
CA LEU A 67 4.55 6.84 -15.31
C LEU A 67 4.18 7.95 -16.31
N MET A 68 2.96 8.48 -16.22
CA MET A 68 2.39 9.50 -17.11
C MET A 68 2.30 9.05 -18.58
N GLU A 69 2.25 7.77 -18.83
CA GLU A 69 2.01 7.22 -20.15
C GLU A 69 0.51 7.15 -20.42
N GLY A 70 0.06 7.95 -21.39
CA GLY A 70 -1.35 8.06 -21.78
C GLY A 70 -2.04 9.35 -21.32
N PRO A 71 -3.39 9.39 -21.37
CA PRO A 71 -4.16 10.57 -20.96
C PRO A 71 -3.98 10.91 -19.47
N ILE A 72 -3.72 12.17 -19.18
CA ILE A 72 -3.44 12.68 -17.83
C ILE A 72 -4.52 12.32 -16.81
N ILE A 73 -5.77 12.20 -17.23
CA ILE A 73 -6.89 11.84 -16.35
C ILE A 73 -6.71 10.43 -15.76
N TRP A 74 -6.20 9.47 -16.53
CA TRP A 74 -5.92 8.12 -16.06
C TRP A 74 -4.69 8.07 -15.15
N SER A 75 -3.71 8.94 -15.38
CA SER A 75 -2.55 9.08 -14.50
C SER A 75 -2.96 9.58 -13.12
N ILE A 76 -3.81 10.61 -13.06
CA ILE A 76 -4.35 11.14 -11.79
C ILE A 76 -5.19 10.09 -11.09
N TYR A 77 -6.09 9.42 -11.82
CA TYR A 77 -6.93 8.35 -11.26
C TYR A 77 -6.08 7.21 -10.68
N SER A 78 -5.11 6.72 -11.44
CA SER A 78 -4.22 5.64 -11.00
C SER A 78 -3.39 6.04 -9.77
N LEU A 79 -2.93 7.30 -9.70
CA LEU A 79 -2.20 7.80 -8.54
C LEU A 79 -3.08 7.78 -7.28
N ILE A 80 -4.32 8.28 -7.38
CA ILE A 80 -5.27 8.27 -6.26
C ILE A 80 -5.59 6.83 -5.84
N SER A 81 -5.86 5.95 -6.80
CA SER A 81 -6.16 4.54 -6.53
C SER A 81 -5.02 3.83 -5.79
N VAL A 82 -3.78 4.05 -6.23
CA VAL A 82 -2.59 3.46 -5.60
C VAL A 82 -2.34 4.04 -4.21
N LEU A 83 -2.55 5.33 -3.98
CA LEU A 83 -2.46 5.94 -2.65
C LEU A 83 -3.50 5.35 -1.68
N LEU A 84 -4.73 5.16 -2.14
CA LEU A 84 -5.77 4.49 -1.35
C LEU A 84 -5.43 3.02 -1.09
N ALA A 85 -4.85 2.33 -2.07
CA ALA A 85 -4.38 0.95 -1.92
C ALA A 85 -3.32 0.83 -0.81
N TYR A 86 -2.33 1.73 -0.79
CA TYR A 86 -1.30 1.73 0.25
C TYR A 86 -1.88 2.04 1.62
N TRP A 87 -2.78 3.02 1.71
CA TRP A 87 -3.45 3.33 2.96
C TRP A 87 -4.23 2.11 3.47
N SER A 88 -5.00 1.46 2.61
CA SER A 88 -5.73 0.24 2.94
C SER A 88 -4.82 -0.89 3.40
N MET A 89 -3.69 -1.07 2.71
CA MET A 89 -2.70 -2.09 3.06
C MET A 89 -2.10 -1.85 4.44
N THR A 90 -1.72 -0.61 4.74
CA THR A 90 -1.19 -0.23 6.05
C THR A 90 -2.21 -0.51 7.14
N LEU A 91 -3.48 -0.17 6.94
CA LEU A 91 -4.56 -0.49 7.89
C LEU A 91 -4.68 -2.00 8.17
N GLY A 92 -4.57 -2.81 7.11
CA GLY A 92 -4.63 -4.27 7.22
C GLY A 92 -3.43 -4.86 7.97
N LEU A 93 -2.23 -4.36 7.72
CA LEU A 93 -0.99 -4.88 8.31
C LEU A 93 -0.82 -4.44 9.76
N GLU A 94 -0.98 -3.16 10.06
CA GLU A 94 -0.87 -2.63 11.41
C GLU A 94 -2.04 -3.03 12.31
N GLY A 95 -3.23 -3.18 11.71
CA GLY A 95 -4.43 -3.57 12.44
C GLY A 95 -4.95 -2.50 13.41
N TRP A 96 -4.62 -1.23 13.13
CA TRP A 96 -5.04 -0.08 13.92
C TRP A 96 -5.66 1.00 13.05
N PHE A 97 -6.90 1.37 13.36
CA PHE A 97 -7.58 2.51 12.77
C PHE A 97 -8.66 3.00 13.74
N ASN A 98 -8.43 4.12 14.41
CA ASN A 98 -9.32 4.61 15.47
C ASN A 98 -9.66 3.54 16.53
N GLY A 99 -8.78 2.58 16.75
CA GLY A 99 -8.95 1.42 17.63
C GLY A 99 -8.46 0.13 16.95
N LYS A 100 -8.35 -0.95 17.71
CA LYS A 100 -7.90 -2.25 17.19
C LYS A 100 -8.87 -2.80 16.15
N LEU A 101 -8.35 -3.16 14.97
CA LEU A 101 -9.13 -3.85 13.94
C LEU A 101 -9.19 -5.35 14.24
N ASN A 102 -10.39 -5.93 14.12
CA ASN A 102 -10.55 -7.37 14.18
C ASN A 102 -9.90 -8.02 12.94
N VAL A 103 -9.48 -9.28 13.05
CA VAL A 103 -8.82 -10.05 11.97
C VAL A 103 -9.64 -9.97 10.68
N PHE A 104 -10.96 -10.09 10.75
CA PHE A 104 -11.85 -9.99 9.59
C PHE A 104 -11.75 -8.62 8.88
N LYS A 105 -11.70 -7.52 9.62
CA LYS A 105 -11.53 -6.18 9.04
C LYS A 105 -10.14 -6.00 8.43
N ARG A 106 -9.11 -6.58 9.02
CA ARG A 106 -7.75 -6.57 8.51
C ARG A 106 -7.65 -7.31 7.17
N THR A 107 -8.24 -8.49 7.06
CA THR A 107 -8.27 -9.23 5.79
C THR A 107 -9.05 -8.49 4.72
N LEU A 108 -10.18 -7.86 5.05
CA LEU A 108 -10.93 -7.01 4.13
C LEU A 108 -10.11 -5.80 3.66
N ALA A 109 -9.32 -5.16 4.53
CA ALA A 109 -8.46 -4.05 4.16
C ALA A 109 -7.36 -4.50 3.17
N ILE A 110 -6.75 -5.67 3.40
CA ILE A 110 -5.76 -6.24 2.47
C ILE A 110 -6.42 -6.56 1.12
N LEU A 111 -7.59 -7.18 1.11
CA LEU A 111 -8.32 -7.47 -0.13
C LEU A 111 -8.69 -6.19 -0.89
N SER A 112 -9.14 -5.16 -0.19
CA SER A 112 -9.40 -3.84 -0.76
C SER A 112 -8.13 -3.25 -1.39
N SER A 113 -6.97 -3.35 -0.72
CA SER A 113 -5.69 -2.90 -1.26
C SER A 113 -5.34 -3.60 -2.57
N VAL A 114 -5.47 -4.92 -2.62
CA VAL A 114 -5.22 -5.69 -3.84
C VAL A 114 -6.17 -5.28 -4.97
N ALA A 115 -7.45 -5.10 -4.67
CA ALA A 115 -8.44 -4.65 -5.67
C ALA A 115 -8.12 -3.25 -6.23
N LEU A 116 -7.65 -2.33 -5.39
CA LEU A 116 -7.27 -0.97 -5.78
C LEU A 116 -5.96 -0.89 -6.57
N LEU A 117 -5.07 -1.87 -6.43
CA LEU A 117 -3.82 -1.96 -7.20
C LEU A 117 -4.04 -2.43 -8.64
N ILE A 118 -5.20 -3.00 -8.96
CA ILE A 118 -5.52 -3.43 -10.32
C ILE A 118 -5.64 -2.19 -11.22
N PRO A 119 -4.91 -2.14 -12.36
CA PRO A 119 -5.00 -1.01 -13.28
C PRO A 119 -6.40 -0.84 -13.83
N PRO A 120 -6.95 0.39 -13.89
CA PRO A 120 -8.33 0.64 -14.28
C PRO A 120 -8.65 0.26 -15.73
N LEU A 121 -7.65 0.33 -16.61
CA LEU A 121 -7.77 0.02 -18.04
C LEU A 121 -7.48 -1.43 -18.38
N GLN A 122 -7.13 -2.26 -17.42
CA GLN A 122 -6.82 -3.67 -17.63
C GLN A 122 -8.08 -4.52 -17.54
N ASN A 123 -8.35 -5.30 -18.59
CA ASN A 123 -9.41 -6.29 -18.58
C ASN A 123 -8.90 -7.61 -18.02
N ILE A 124 -9.49 -8.06 -16.91
CA ILE A 124 -9.20 -9.34 -16.28
C ILE A 124 -10.44 -10.24 -16.44
N TYR A 125 -10.33 -11.28 -17.23
CA TYR A 125 -11.45 -12.22 -17.52
C TYR A 125 -12.74 -11.53 -18.00
N GLY A 126 -12.62 -10.45 -18.80
CA GLY A 126 -13.78 -9.73 -19.33
C GLY A 126 -14.39 -8.69 -18.37
N ILE A 127 -13.76 -8.45 -17.22
CA ILE A 127 -14.17 -7.44 -16.25
C ILE A 127 -13.14 -6.30 -16.27
N ASP A 128 -13.58 -5.07 -16.44
CA ASP A 128 -12.71 -3.91 -16.40
C ASP A 128 -12.14 -3.69 -15.00
N GLY A 129 -10.86 -3.34 -14.91
CA GLY A 129 -10.18 -3.04 -13.64
C GLY A 129 -10.89 -1.98 -12.78
N LEU A 130 -11.67 -1.08 -13.41
CA LEU A 130 -12.51 -0.09 -12.74
C LEU A 130 -13.48 -0.73 -11.74
N TYR A 131 -14.10 -1.86 -12.06
CA TYR A 131 -15.04 -2.52 -11.14
C TYR A 131 -14.33 -3.01 -9.87
N PHE A 132 -13.10 -3.50 -10.01
CA PHE A 132 -12.29 -3.90 -8.86
C PHE A 132 -11.93 -2.70 -7.99
N ASN A 133 -11.61 -1.55 -8.60
CA ASN A 133 -11.30 -0.34 -7.87
C ASN A 133 -12.53 0.20 -7.12
N PHE A 134 -13.71 0.20 -7.73
CA PHE A 134 -14.96 0.56 -7.05
C PHE A 134 -15.27 -0.39 -5.89
N LEU A 135 -15.07 -1.69 -6.07
CA LEU A 135 -15.21 -2.67 -5.00
C LEU A 135 -14.22 -2.40 -3.85
N GLY A 136 -12.97 -2.08 -4.16
CA GLY A 136 -11.96 -1.72 -3.18
C GLY A 136 -12.35 -0.47 -2.36
N ILE A 137 -12.81 0.60 -3.03
CA ILE A 137 -13.29 1.81 -2.38
C ILE A 137 -14.50 1.51 -1.50
N PHE A 138 -15.44 0.70 -1.97
CA PHE A 138 -16.63 0.31 -1.23
C PHE A 138 -16.28 -0.43 0.06
N ILE A 139 -15.34 -1.38 -0.01
CA ILE A 139 -14.84 -2.10 1.18
C ILE A 139 -14.19 -1.14 2.17
N LEU A 140 -13.37 -0.19 1.70
CA LEU A 140 -12.77 0.84 2.56
C LEU A 140 -13.82 1.70 3.26
N MET A 141 -14.86 2.13 2.55
CA MET A 141 -15.97 2.90 3.13
C MET A 141 -16.68 2.10 4.23
N ILE A 142 -16.91 0.81 4.01
CA ILE A 142 -17.52 -0.07 5.03
C ILE A 142 -16.63 -0.13 6.28
N ILE A 143 -15.31 -0.33 6.12
CA ILE A 143 -14.38 -0.39 7.25
C ILE A 143 -14.39 0.92 8.02
N TYR A 144 -14.36 2.05 7.31
CA TYR A 144 -14.40 3.39 7.90
C TYR A 144 -15.69 3.62 8.69
N TYR A 145 -16.83 3.29 8.12
CA TYR A 145 -18.14 3.45 8.75
C TYR A 145 -18.28 2.57 10.02
N LEU A 146 -17.91 1.31 9.91
CA LEU A 146 -17.99 0.36 11.03
C LEU A 146 -17.04 0.73 12.19
N GLN A 147 -15.90 1.35 11.90
CA GLN A 147 -14.95 1.76 12.92
C GLN A 147 -15.32 3.12 13.54
N GLY A 148 -15.85 4.04 12.73
CA GLY A 148 -16.36 5.34 13.23
C GLY A 148 -17.51 5.18 14.22
N LYS A 149 -18.42 4.25 13.95
CA LYS A 149 -19.58 3.98 14.82
C LYS A 149 -19.17 3.37 16.17
N LEU A 150 -18.12 2.53 16.21
CA LEU A 150 -17.60 1.95 17.44
C LEU A 150 -17.02 3.01 18.39
N ASN A 151 -16.31 3.99 17.85
CA ASN A 151 -15.73 5.07 18.66
C ASN A 151 -16.78 6.05 19.19
N PHE A 152 -17.83 6.32 18.43
CA PHE A 152 -18.91 7.16 18.91
C PHE A 152 -19.61 6.54 20.11
N ASN A 153 -19.88 5.23 20.08
CA ASN A 153 -20.50 4.53 21.19
C ASN A 153 -19.60 4.46 22.45
N MET A 154 -18.29 4.33 22.31
CA MET A 154 -17.38 4.34 23.45
C MET A 154 -17.25 5.71 24.12
N LYS A 155 -17.39 6.81 23.37
CA LYS A 155 -17.39 8.18 23.94
C LYS A 155 -18.69 8.57 24.66
N VAL A 156 -19.79 7.88 24.39
CA VAL A 156 -21.10 8.15 25.02
C VAL A 156 -21.25 7.36 26.33
N THR A 157 -20.42 6.33 26.57
CA THR A 157 -20.47 5.46 27.77
C THR A 157 -19.39 5.78 28.81
N THR A 158 -18.56 6.80 28.60
CA THR A 158 -17.61 7.38 29.56
C THR A 158 -18.04 8.77 29.96
#